data_48788254df10b86827d985547b92bb0c
#
_entry.id   48788254df10b86827d985547b92bb0c
#
_cell.length_a   1.000
_cell.length_b   1.000
_cell.length_c   1.000
_cell.angle_alpha   90.00
_cell.angle_beta   90.00
_cell.angle_gamma   90.00
#
_symmetry.space_group_name_H-M   'P 1'
#
loop_
_entity.id
_entity.type
_entity.pdbx_description
1 polymer ?
#
loop_
_entity_poly.entity_id
_entity_poly.type
_entity_poly.pdbx_seq_one_letter_code
_entity_poly.pdbx_strand_id
1 'polypeptide(L)'
;LNDYVYAYFTLPQEGDKQQAQVEHLNSFYNFVPDVKAQGQVRNPSTLLYSQLVTVEGKVATYKVKYKEMIQHDKDTEEKELVTGFNIPFDEKEGKYYVSGLPWFSAIDSSQAGHFSEDDQLQLTANDHVSDSQHKKVEKFLKVFFTNYTTNQDNLNLIAKNVVIVANTTFKTIDYTYLKKDGADLIAYVQ
;
A
#
# COMPACT_ATOMS: atom_id res chain seq x y z
N LEU A 1 8.55 0.40 -0.76
CA LEU A 1 8.44 1.81 -1.23
C LEU A 1 8.22 2.80 -0.07
N ASN A 2 7.64 2.38 1.07
CA ASN A 2 7.45 3.28 2.22
C ASN A 2 8.77 3.88 2.71
N ASP A 3 9.84 3.09 2.79
CA ASP A 3 11.16 3.56 3.22
C ASP A 3 11.74 4.58 2.23
N TYR A 4 11.46 4.40 0.93
CA TYR A 4 11.82 5.38 -0.08
C TYR A 4 11.08 6.72 0.12
N VAL A 5 9.77 6.69 0.38
CA VAL A 5 9.00 7.90 0.68
C VAL A 5 9.57 8.60 1.92
N TYR A 6 9.85 7.83 2.97
CA TYR A 6 10.46 8.39 4.18
C TYR A 6 11.81 9.04 3.88
N ALA A 7 12.70 8.35 3.17
CA ALA A 7 14.02 8.85 2.81
C ALA A 7 13.94 10.09 1.90
N TYR A 8 12.95 10.13 1.01
CA TYR A 8 12.75 11.26 0.09
C TYR A 8 12.31 12.53 0.81
N PHE A 9 11.39 12.44 1.78
CA PHE A 9 10.79 13.58 2.48
C PHE A 9 11.44 13.88 3.84
N THR A 10 12.52 13.18 4.22
CA THR A 10 13.28 13.45 5.45
C THR A 10 14.69 13.88 5.07
N LEU A 11 14.86 15.17 4.75
CA LEU A 11 16.13 15.75 4.37
C LEU A 11 16.65 16.65 5.50
N PRO A 12 17.80 16.31 6.14
CA PRO A 12 18.39 17.13 7.20
C PRO A 12 18.84 18.51 6.71
N GLN A 13 18.99 19.46 7.64
CA GLN A 13 19.58 20.77 7.34
C GLN A 13 21.11 20.71 7.18
N GLU A 14 21.77 19.84 7.94
CA GLU A 14 23.23 19.78 7.99
C GLU A 14 23.77 19.08 6.74
N GLY A 15 24.72 19.73 6.07
CA GLY A 15 25.27 19.29 4.78
C GLY A 15 25.84 17.87 4.79
N ASP A 16 26.57 17.50 5.84
CA ASP A 16 27.16 16.15 5.96
C ASP A 16 26.07 15.06 6.03
N LYS A 17 24.98 15.34 6.76
CA LYS A 17 23.84 14.45 6.87
C LYS A 17 23.00 14.42 5.59
N GLN A 18 22.96 15.52 4.84
CA GLN A 18 22.31 15.55 3.54
C GLN A 18 22.98 14.60 2.56
N GLN A 19 24.31 14.58 2.52
CA GLN A 19 25.06 13.68 1.63
C GLN A 19 24.74 12.22 1.94
N ALA A 20 24.78 11.83 3.21
CA ALA A 20 24.43 10.48 3.64
C ALA A 20 22.98 10.11 3.29
N GLN A 21 22.05 11.06 3.42
CA GLN A 21 20.64 10.86 3.07
C GLN A 21 20.43 10.68 1.56
N VAL A 22 21.16 11.42 0.73
CA VAL A 22 21.14 11.27 -0.73
C VAL A 22 21.68 9.89 -1.13
N GLU A 23 22.76 9.43 -0.53
CA GLU A 23 23.31 8.10 -0.77
C GLU A 23 22.33 7.01 -0.36
N HIS A 24 21.70 7.15 0.80
CA HIS A 24 20.65 6.24 1.24
C HIS A 24 19.46 6.23 0.26
N LEU A 25 18.99 7.40 -0.18
CA LEU A 25 17.91 7.51 -1.17
C LEU A 25 18.27 6.82 -2.48
N ASN A 26 19.53 6.98 -2.95
CA ASN A 26 19.99 6.37 -4.18
C ASN A 26 20.03 4.85 -4.11
N SER A 27 20.13 4.25 -2.93
CA SER A 27 20.13 2.80 -2.75
C SER A 27 18.79 2.12 -3.11
N PHE A 28 17.70 2.88 -3.20
CA PHE A 28 16.40 2.37 -3.62
C PHE A 28 16.22 2.27 -5.13
N TYR A 29 17.13 2.86 -5.92
CA TYR A 29 17.05 2.82 -7.37
C TYR A 29 17.81 1.62 -7.95
N ASN A 30 17.36 1.13 -9.09
CA ASN A 30 18.10 0.15 -9.88
C ASN A 30 19.14 0.79 -10.82
N PHE A 31 19.27 2.11 -10.82
CA PHE A 31 20.23 2.92 -11.57
C PHE A 31 20.71 4.07 -10.69
N VAL A 32 21.78 4.74 -11.09
CA VAL A 32 22.24 5.95 -10.40
C VAL A 32 21.52 7.16 -11.02
N PRO A 33 20.61 7.81 -10.29
CA PRO A 33 19.92 8.99 -10.82
C PRO A 33 20.91 10.13 -11.06
N ASP A 34 20.79 10.82 -12.21
CA ASP A 34 21.50 12.06 -12.41
C ASP A 34 20.85 13.17 -11.55
N VAL A 35 21.56 13.57 -10.51
CA VAL A 35 21.09 14.60 -9.57
C VAL A 35 20.77 15.92 -10.28
N LYS A 36 21.47 16.24 -11.38
CA LYS A 36 21.20 17.42 -12.19
C LYS A 36 19.91 17.31 -13.01
N ALA A 37 19.62 16.09 -13.50
CA ALA A 37 18.38 15.81 -14.22
C ALA A 37 17.16 15.79 -13.27
N GLN A 38 17.36 15.54 -12.00
CA GLN A 38 16.28 15.59 -11.01
C GLN A 38 15.72 17.01 -10.80
N GLY A 39 16.42 18.05 -11.27
CA GLY A 39 15.91 19.43 -11.30
C GLY A 39 15.58 20.04 -9.94
N GLN A 40 15.95 19.36 -8.85
CA GLN A 40 15.48 19.71 -7.52
C GLN A 40 16.65 19.90 -6.56
N VAL A 41 17.02 21.15 -6.37
CA VAL A 41 17.59 21.55 -5.09
C VAL A 41 16.47 21.38 -4.08
N ARG A 42 16.49 20.30 -3.33
CA ARG A 42 15.48 20.03 -2.30
C ARG A 42 15.84 20.79 -1.04
N ASN A 43 14.87 21.49 -0.51
CA ASN A 43 15.00 22.12 0.81
C ASN A 43 14.98 21.05 1.91
N PRO A 44 15.60 21.32 3.07
CA PRO A 44 15.44 20.48 4.23
C PRO A 44 13.97 20.24 4.55
N SER A 45 13.61 19.00 4.85
CA SER A 45 12.22 18.60 5.02
C SER A 45 12.06 17.49 6.06
N THR A 46 10.85 17.40 6.60
CA THR A 46 10.46 16.35 7.55
C THR A 46 9.13 15.74 7.13
N LEU A 47 9.13 14.43 6.93
CA LEU A 47 7.90 13.69 6.67
C LEU A 47 7.01 13.71 7.91
N LEU A 48 5.75 14.10 7.76
CA LEU A 48 4.74 14.06 8.80
C LEU A 48 3.82 12.83 8.65
N TYR A 49 3.46 12.52 7.40
CA TYR A 49 2.54 11.44 7.10
C TYR A 49 2.68 10.99 5.66
N SER A 50 2.54 9.69 5.44
CA SER A 50 2.42 9.13 4.09
C SER A 50 1.41 7.99 4.07
N GLN A 51 0.65 7.90 2.99
CA GLN A 51 -0.33 6.84 2.75
C GLN A 51 -0.29 6.44 1.29
N LEU A 52 -0.18 5.15 1.02
CA LEU A 52 -0.38 4.62 -0.32
C LEU A 52 -1.86 4.79 -0.70
N VAL A 53 -2.11 5.48 -1.80
CA VAL A 53 -3.46 5.77 -2.32
C VAL A 53 -3.86 4.76 -3.38
N THR A 54 -2.98 4.55 -4.37
CA THR A 54 -3.25 3.61 -5.46
C THR A 54 -1.95 3.04 -6.04
N VAL A 55 -2.08 1.93 -6.72
CA VAL A 55 -1.05 1.35 -7.57
C VAL A 55 -1.65 1.08 -8.93
N GLU A 56 -1.19 1.80 -9.94
CA GLU A 56 -1.63 1.65 -11.31
C GLU A 56 -0.45 1.20 -12.20
N GLY A 57 -0.55 -0.01 -12.71
CA GLY A 57 0.56 -0.63 -13.42
C GLY A 57 1.82 -0.71 -12.55
N LYS A 58 2.86 0.01 -12.96
CA LYS A 58 4.14 0.10 -12.25
C LYS A 58 4.36 1.48 -11.60
N VAL A 59 3.30 2.15 -11.21
CA VAL A 59 3.34 3.43 -10.50
C VAL A 59 2.58 3.33 -9.19
N ALA A 60 3.24 3.62 -8.09
CA ALA A 60 2.65 3.75 -6.77
C ALA A 60 2.44 5.23 -6.42
N THR A 61 1.22 5.61 -6.11
CA THR A 61 0.86 6.98 -5.73
C THR A 61 0.64 7.07 -4.23
N TYR A 62 1.39 7.94 -3.58
CA TYR A 62 1.27 8.23 -2.16
C TYR A 62 0.66 9.62 -1.93
N LYS A 63 -0.23 9.73 -0.95
CA LYS A 63 -0.55 11.01 -0.33
C LYS A 63 0.50 11.29 0.73
N VAL A 64 1.20 12.41 0.60
CA VAL A 64 2.28 12.79 1.50
C VAL A 64 2.00 14.14 2.12
N LYS A 65 2.18 14.24 3.44
CA LYS A 65 2.18 15.49 4.20
C LYS A 65 3.57 15.66 4.82
N TYR A 66 4.19 16.81 4.57
CA TYR A 66 5.54 17.08 5.05
C TYR A 66 5.72 18.56 5.36
N LYS A 67 6.74 18.86 6.13
CA LYS A 67 7.22 20.21 6.39
C LYS A 67 8.49 20.45 5.58
N GLU A 68 8.58 21.62 4.98
CA GLU A 68 9.72 22.06 4.22
C GLU A 68 10.23 23.39 4.77
N MET A 69 11.55 23.51 4.86
CA MET A 69 12.20 24.75 5.32
C MET A 69 12.64 25.55 4.11
N ILE A 70 11.93 26.64 3.85
CA ILE A 70 12.21 27.54 2.74
C ILE A 70 13.10 28.68 3.25
N GLN A 71 14.29 28.82 2.69
CA GLN A 71 15.20 29.87 3.06
C GLN A 71 14.94 31.10 2.21
N HIS A 72 14.61 32.21 2.87
CA HIS A 72 14.59 33.55 2.31
C HIS A 72 15.89 34.29 2.70
N ASP A 73 16.21 35.41 2.05
CA ASP A 73 17.49 36.15 2.23
C ASP A 73 17.86 36.42 3.69
N LYS A 74 16.92 36.55 4.60
CA LYS A 74 17.15 36.84 6.04
C LYS A 74 16.43 35.95 7.01
N ASP A 75 15.44 35.19 6.56
CA ASP A 75 14.57 34.37 7.41
C ASP A 75 14.37 32.96 6.83
N THR A 76 14.11 31.99 7.70
CA THR A 76 13.72 30.65 7.31
C THR A 76 12.24 30.44 7.65
N GLU A 77 11.44 30.12 6.68
CA GLU A 77 10.02 29.80 6.84
C GLU A 77 9.82 28.28 6.81
N GLU A 78 9.08 27.76 7.78
CA GLU A 78 8.61 26.38 7.78
C GLU A 78 7.22 26.32 7.13
N LYS A 79 7.08 25.57 6.05
CA LYS A 79 5.84 25.42 5.30
C LYS A 79 5.37 23.97 5.33
N GLU A 80 4.12 23.77 5.74
CA GLU A 80 3.46 22.45 5.69
C GLU A 80 2.78 22.27 4.33
N LEU A 81 3.07 21.16 3.67
CA LEU A 81 2.60 20.85 2.32
C LEU A 81 1.93 19.46 2.29
N VAL A 82 0.92 19.33 1.43
CA VAL A 82 0.26 18.06 1.10
C VAL A 82 0.28 17.88 -0.40
N THR A 83 0.74 16.71 -0.86
CA THR A 83 0.85 16.43 -2.29
C THR A 83 0.66 14.96 -2.61
N GLY A 84 0.34 14.65 -3.85
CA GLY A 84 0.51 13.34 -4.45
C GLY A 84 1.96 13.11 -4.83
N PHE A 85 2.50 11.96 -4.51
CA PHE A 85 3.85 11.55 -4.84
C PHE A 85 3.82 10.23 -5.59
N ASN A 86 4.19 10.28 -6.85
CA ASN A 86 4.09 9.15 -7.77
C ASN A 86 5.48 8.54 -7.95
N ILE A 87 5.59 7.25 -7.67
CA ILE A 87 6.85 6.52 -7.69
C ILE A 87 6.76 5.42 -8.75
N PRO A 88 7.50 5.55 -9.87
CA PRO A 88 7.66 4.43 -10.78
C PRO A 88 8.52 3.36 -10.12
N PHE A 89 8.03 2.13 -10.13
CA PHE A 89 8.72 1.02 -9.49
C PHE A 89 8.72 -0.23 -10.37
N ASP A 90 9.63 -1.14 -10.08
CA ASP A 90 9.63 -2.49 -10.63
C ASP A 90 9.97 -3.50 -9.54
N GLU A 91 9.82 -4.77 -9.86
CA GLU A 91 10.11 -5.88 -8.96
C GLU A 91 11.12 -6.83 -9.62
N LYS A 92 12.09 -7.25 -8.85
CA LYS A 92 13.03 -8.29 -9.23
C LYS A 92 13.34 -9.19 -8.04
N GLU A 93 13.14 -10.48 -8.20
CA GLU A 93 13.45 -11.49 -7.18
C GLU A 93 12.75 -11.23 -5.84
N GLY A 94 11.48 -10.78 -5.89
CA GLY A 94 10.68 -10.47 -4.71
C GLY A 94 11.04 -9.14 -4.03
N LYS A 95 11.90 -8.32 -4.63
CA LYS A 95 12.30 -7.00 -4.11
C LYS A 95 11.81 -5.89 -5.02
N TYR A 96 11.22 -4.88 -4.42
CA TYR A 96 10.77 -3.67 -5.12
C TYR A 96 11.86 -2.62 -5.12
N TYR A 97 12.05 -1.97 -6.26
CA TYR A 97 12.99 -0.86 -6.43
C TYR A 97 12.37 0.26 -7.26
N VAL A 98 12.90 1.46 -7.10
CA VAL A 98 12.46 2.63 -7.88
C VAL A 98 13.08 2.54 -9.28
N SER A 99 12.24 2.54 -10.32
CA SER A 99 12.63 2.31 -11.71
C SER A 99 12.70 3.58 -12.55
N GLY A 100 12.37 4.75 -11.97
CA GLY A 100 12.38 6.04 -12.66
C GLY A 100 12.33 7.19 -11.67
N LEU A 101 12.38 8.42 -12.17
CA LEU A 101 12.26 9.60 -11.30
C LEU A 101 10.81 9.76 -10.82
N PRO A 102 10.59 10.03 -9.53
CA PRO A 102 9.26 10.32 -9.01
C PRO A 102 8.78 11.70 -9.45
N TRP A 103 7.47 11.91 -9.40
CA TRP A 103 6.88 13.22 -9.69
C TRP A 103 5.73 13.55 -8.74
N PHE A 104 5.45 14.83 -8.62
CA PHE A 104 4.34 15.34 -7.81
C PHE A 104 3.05 15.46 -8.64
N SER A 105 1.91 15.27 -7.98
CA SER A 105 0.59 15.48 -8.56
C SER A 105 -0.35 16.13 -7.55
N ALA A 106 -1.45 16.70 -8.05
CA ALA A 106 -2.57 17.02 -7.19
C ALA A 106 -3.12 15.73 -6.55
N ILE A 107 -3.69 15.86 -5.36
CA ILE A 107 -4.46 14.79 -4.73
C ILE A 107 -5.93 15.15 -4.88
N ASP A 108 -6.64 14.32 -5.59
CA ASP A 108 -8.09 14.39 -5.62
C ASP A 108 -8.66 14.00 -4.24
N SER A 109 -9.81 14.59 -3.91
CA SER A 109 -10.51 14.20 -2.69
C SER A 109 -10.85 12.72 -2.78
N SER A 110 -10.53 11.96 -1.73
CA SER A 110 -10.90 10.53 -1.64
C SER A 110 -12.41 10.32 -1.45
N GLN A 111 -13.22 11.32 -1.76
CA GLN A 111 -14.66 11.17 -1.73
C GLN A 111 -15.09 10.43 -3.00
N ALA A 112 -15.78 9.34 -2.79
CA ALA A 112 -16.45 8.62 -3.85
C ALA A 112 -17.37 9.59 -4.62
N GLY A 113 -17.21 9.64 -5.93
CA GLY A 113 -18.17 10.28 -6.82
C GLY A 113 -19.51 9.52 -6.84
N HIS A 114 -20.34 9.83 -7.81
CA HIS A 114 -21.51 9.01 -8.05
C HIS A 114 -21.10 7.64 -8.58
N PHE A 115 -21.45 6.60 -7.84
CA PHE A 115 -21.39 5.22 -8.34
C PHE A 115 -22.72 4.87 -8.99
N SER A 116 -22.68 4.09 -10.07
CA SER A 116 -23.87 3.41 -10.54
C SER A 116 -24.24 2.28 -9.56
N GLU A 117 -25.51 1.87 -9.56
CA GLU A 117 -25.91 0.69 -8.76
C GLU A 117 -25.14 -0.57 -9.17
N ASP A 118 -24.66 -0.64 -10.40
CA ASP A 118 -23.86 -1.74 -10.95
C ASP A 118 -22.45 -1.81 -10.34
N ASP A 119 -21.91 -0.70 -9.80
CA ASP A 119 -20.61 -0.63 -9.15
C ASP A 119 -20.65 -1.10 -7.68
N GLN A 120 -21.84 -1.37 -7.15
CA GLN A 120 -21.99 -1.88 -5.80
C GLN A 120 -21.66 -3.37 -5.74
N LEU A 121 -20.89 -3.78 -4.74
CA LEU A 121 -20.71 -5.19 -4.43
C LEU A 121 -22.07 -5.74 -3.96
N GLN A 122 -22.81 -6.35 -4.87
CA GLN A 122 -24.10 -6.97 -4.55
C GLN A 122 -23.87 -8.29 -3.83
N LEU A 123 -23.86 -8.23 -2.51
CA LEU A 123 -23.84 -9.40 -1.63
C LEU A 123 -25.27 -9.91 -1.38
N THR A 124 -26.08 -9.97 -2.43
CA THR A 124 -27.45 -10.51 -2.34
C THR A 124 -27.41 -12.03 -2.47
N ALA A 125 -27.97 -12.69 -1.50
CA ALA A 125 -28.29 -14.12 -1.38
C ALA A 125 -27.36 -15.10 -2.15
N ASN A 126 -27.03 -16.20 -1.52
CA ASN A 126 -26.20 -17.30 -2.03
C ASN A 126 -26.66 -17.80 -3.42
N ASP A 127 -26.24 -17.09 -4.48
CA ASP A 127 -26.68 -17.39 -5.83
C ASP A 127 -26.23 -18.80 -6.25
N HIS A 128 -27.20 -19.68 -6.42
CA HIS A 128 -27.03 -21.05 -6.90
C HIS A 128 -26.20 -21.99 -5.98
N VAL A 129 -26.08 -21.66 -4.69
CA VAL A 129 -25.39 -22.51 -3.71
C VAL A 129 -26.42 -23.20 -2.81
N SER A 130 -26.37 -24.55 -2.74
CA SER A 130 -27.28 -25.29 -1.89
C SER A 130 -26.92 -25.16 -0.40
N ASP A 131 -27.90 -25.34 0.50
CA ASP A 131 -27.66 -25.31 1.95
C ASP A 131 -26.59 -26.31 2.42
N SER A 132 -26.51 -27.45 1.74
CA SER A 132 -25.49 -28.46 2.03
C SER A 132 -24.08 -27.96 1.68
N GLN A 133 -23.93 -27.25 0.56
CA GLN A 133 -22.66 -26.63 0.18
C GLN A 133 -22.31 -25.48 1.12
N HIS A 134 -23.29 -24.65 1.47
CA HIS A 134 -23.08 -23.53 2.41
C HIS A 134 -22.53 -24.06 3.77
N LYS A 135 -23.15 -25.07 4.35
CA LYS A 135 -22.69 -25.70 5.59
C LYS A 135 -21.28 -26.30 5.50
N LYS A 136 -20.90 -26.85 4.34
CA LYS A 136 -19.55 -27.39 4.12
C LYS A 136 -18.51 -26.24 4.07
N VAL A 137 -18.84 -25.16 3.37
CA VAL A 137 -17.97 -23.99 3.29
C VAL A 137 -17.79 -23.33 4.65
N GLU A 138 -18.85 -23.14 5.41
CA GLU A 138 -18.76 -22.59 6.77
C GLU A 138 -17.86 -23.43 7.69
N LYS A 139 -17.97 -24.76 7.62
CA LYS A 139 -17.07 -25.65 8.39
C LYS A 139 -15.61 -25.47 7.94
N PHE A 140 -15.37 -25.40 6.63
CA PHE A 140 -14.04 -25.17 6.08
C PHE A 140 -13.49 -23.81 6.53
N LEU A 141 -14.28 -22.74 6.43
CA LEU A 141 -13.86 -21.37 6.81
C LEU A 141 -13.49 -21.28 8.30
N LYS A 142 -14.23 -21.96 9.18
CA LYS A 142 -13.86 -22.03 10.61
C LYS A 142 -12.49 -22.69 10.81
N VAL A 143 -12.22 -23.79 10.13
CA VAL A 143 -10.91 -24.45 10.17
C VAL A 143 -9.84 -23.56 9.57
N PHE A 144 -10.13 -22.92 8.44
CA PHE A 144 -9.22 -22.02 7.77
C PHE A 144 -8.83 -20.84 8.67
N PHE A 145 -9.78 -20.07 9.20
CA PHE A 145 -9.49 -18.88 10.02
C PHE A 145 -8.84 -19.23 11.36
N THR A 146 -9.17 -20.38 11.95
CA THR A 146 -8.47 -20.87 13.14
C THR A 146 -6.98 -21.08 12.84
N ASN A 147 -6.64 -21.74 11.74
CA ASN A 147 -5.24 -21.97 11.37
C ASN A 147 -4.57 -20.70 10.83
N TYR A 148 -5.31 -19.83 10.16
CA TYR A 148 -4.82 -18.53 9.65
C TYR A 148 -4.30 -17.60 10.74
N THR A 149 -4.77 -17.77 11.97
CA THR A 149 -4.31 -16.99 13.12
C THR A 149 -3.35 -17.73 14.05
N THR A 150 -3.17 -19.07 13.87
CA THR A 150 -2.44 -19.87 14.86
C THR A 150 -1.36 -20.80 14.30
N ASN A 151 -1.53 -21.35 13.10
CA ASN A 151 -0.67 -22.47 12.65
C ASN A 151 -0.43 -22.46 11.14
N GLN A 152 0.79 -22.08 10.74
CA GLN A 152 1.18 -22.02 9.33
C GLN A 152 1.24 -23.41 8.67
N ASP A 153 1.70 -24.44 9.38
CA ASP A 153 1.85 -25.78 8.79
C ASP A 153 0.49 -26.37 8.42
N ASN A 154 -0.48 -26.25 9.34
CA ASN A 154 -1.84 -26.67 9.07
C ASN A 154 -2.50 -25.81 7.96
N LEU A 155 -2.22 -24.52 7.93
CA LEU A 155 -2.74 -23.62 6.89
C LEU A 155 -2.22 -24.04 5.50
N ASN A 156 -0.96 -24.41 5.38
CA ASN A 156 -0.35 -24.86 4.12
C ASN A 156 -0.98 -26.16 3.56
N LEU A 157 -1.62 -26.97 4.42
CA LEU A 157 -2.34 -28.18 3.99
C LEU A 157 -3.67 -27.87 3.31
N ILE A 158 -4.27 -26.71 3.62
CA ILE A 158 -5.63 -26.36 3.20
C ILE A 158 -5.70 -25.11 2.32
N ALA A 159 -4.61 -24.34 2.22
CA ALA A 159 -4.55 -23.11 1.44
C ALA A 159 -3.19 -22.96 0.75
N LYS A 160 -3.17 -22.30 -0.41
CA LYS A 160 -1.95 -21.99 -1.16
C LYS A 160 -1.66 -20.48 -1.11
N ASN A 161 -0.39 -20.13 -0.95
CA ASN A 161 0.06 -18.74 -0.94
C ASN A 161 -0.58 -17.85 0.15
N VAL A 162 -0.88 -18.46 1.30
CA VAL A 162 -1.45 -17.76 2.45
C VAL A 162 -0.49 -17.84 3.62
N VAL A 163 -0.25 -16.69 4.27
CA VAL A 163 0.62 -16.59 5.45
C VAL A 163 -0.24 -16.23 6.65
N ILE A 164 0.07 -16.83 7.83
CA ILE A 164 -0.64 -16.55 9.07
C ILE A 164 -0.59 -15.07 9.45
N VAL A 165 -1.67 -14.59 10.05
CA VAL A 165 -1.71 -13.26 10.68
C VAL A 165 -1.29 -13.39 12.13
N ALA A 166 -0.08 -12.97 12.43
CA ALA A 166 0.46 -13.01 13.79
C ALA A 166 -0.29 -12.05 14.74
N ASN A 167 -0.30 -12.40 16.03
CA ASN A 167 -0.87 -11.57 17.10
C ASN A 167 -2.39 -11.29 16.96
N THR A 168 -3.09 -12.15 16.26
CA THR A 168 -4.54 -12.09 16.12
C THR A 168 -5.17 -13.40 16.60
N THR A 169 -6.45 -13.34 16.93
CA THR A 169 -7.24 -14.52 17.33
C THR A 169 -8.56 -14.52 16.57
N PHE A 170 -8.83 -15.62 15.88
CA PHE A 170 -10.13 -15.82 15.27
C PHE A 170 -11.20 -16.01 16.36
N LYS A 171 -12.30 -15.27 16.26
CA LYS A 171 -13.44 -15.39 17.20
C LYS A 171 -14.62 -16.11 16.56
N THR A 172 -15.20 -15.52 15.53
CA THR A 172 -16.41 -16.00 14.88
C THR A 172 -16.49 -15.54 13.44
N ILE A 173 -17.38 -16.13 12.68
CA ILE A 173 -17.83 -15.64 11.38
C ILE A 173 -19.26 -15.14 11.60
N ASP A 174 -19.48 -13.86 11.34
CA ASP A 174 -20.79 -13.23 11.49
C ASP A 174 -21.63 -13.41 10.23
N TYR A 175 -21.00 -13.26 9.06
CA TYR A 175 -21.67 -13.43 7.77
C TYR A 175 -20.79 -14.18 6.76
N THR A 176 -21.45 -15.01 5.96
CA THR A 176 -20.84 -15.69 4.81
C THR A 176 -21.76 -15.60 3.61
N TYR A 177 -21.27 -14.93 2.54
CA TYR A 177 -21.94 -14.90 1.25
C TYR A 177 -21.16 -15.75 0.27
N LEU A 178 -21.86 -16.60 -0.47
CA LEU A 178 -21.26 -17.50 -1.44
C LEU A 178 -21.73 -17.14 -2.84
N LYS A 179 -20.79 -16.97 -3.75
CA LYS A 179 -21.04 -16.71 -5.16
C LYS A 179 -20.35 -17.80 -5.99
N LYS A 180 -21.08 -18.35 -6.96
CA LYS A 180 -20.51 -19.30 -7.90
C LYS A 180 -19.85 -18.55 -9.05
N ASP A 181 -18.59 -18.87 -9.37
CA ASP A 181 -17.84 -18.32 -10.48
C ASP A 181 -17.25 -19.47 -11.30
N GLY A 182 -17.98 -19.86 -12.34
CA GLY A 182 -17.64 -21.05 -13.14
C GLY A 182 -17.63 -22.33 -12.30
N ALA A 183 -16.46 -22.96 -12.18
CA ALA A 183 -16.23 -24.13 -11.33
C ALA A 183 -15.88 -23.78 -9.89
N ASP A 184 -15.54 -22.54 -9.62
CA ASP A 184 -15.08 -22.06 -8.33
C ASP A 184 -16.22 -21.51 -7.48
N LEU A 185 -16.00 -21.46 -6.19
CA LEU A 185 -16.89 -20.87 -5.21
C LEU A 185 -16.16 -19.76 -4.46
N ILE A 186 -16.63 -18.53 -4.61
CA ILE A 186 -16.11 -17.36 -3.92
C ILE A 186 -16.89 -17.19 -2.61
N ALA A 187 -16.17 -17.09 -1.49
CA ALA A 187 -16.76 -16.79 -0.19
C ALA A 187 -16.37 -15.39 0.27
N TYR A 188 -17.36 -14.54 0.51
CA TYR A 188 -17.19 -13.26 1.19
C TYR A 188 -17.51 -13.47 2.68
N VAL A 189 -16.57 -13.17 3.54
CA VAL A 189 -16.66 -13.50 4.98
C VAL A 189 -16.44 -12.25 5.80
N GLN A 190 -17.30 -12.06 6.79
CA GLN A 190 -17.16 -11.01 7.80
C GLN A 190 -17.20 -11.62 9.19
#